data_c6ea4e7aa1716eab4b2ada4101b269ec
#
_entry.id   c6ea4e7aa1716eab4b2ada4101b269ec
#
_cell.length_a   1.000
_cell.length_b   1.000
_cell.length_c   1.000
_cell.angle_alpha   90.00
_cell.angle_beta   90.00
_cell.angle_gamma   90.00
#
_symmetry.space_group_name_H-M   'P 1'
#
loop_
_entity.id
_entity.type
_entity.pdbx_description
1 polymer ?
#
loop_
_entity_poly.entity_id
_entity_poly.type
_entity_poly.pdbx_seq_one_letter_code
_entity_poly.pdbx_strand_id
1 'polypeptide(L)'
;MRLLKSVLMAALIAAPAMTIAQTPAPAAQKPALVQRQFNQQRRINQGFRNGQLNFHQRARLERQHRSIRHQMRVMRARHNGRLTPSDRRILNHRMNVASRRIYRARHNRIG
;
A
#
# COMPACT_ATOMS: atom_id res chain seq x y z
N MET A 1 7.55 -36.68 60.08
CA MET A 1 7.38 -36.41 59.58
C MET A 1 7.40 -36.03 58.58
N ARG A 2 7.35 -35.74 58.25
CA ARG A 2 7.22 -35.41 57.46
C ARG A 2 6.99 -34.94 56.47
N LEU A 3 6.94 -34.67 56.12
CA LEU A 3 6.66 -34.23 55.34
C LEU A 3 6.52 -33.78 54.41
N LEU A 4 6.53 -33.59 54.08
CA LEU A 4 6.31 -33.15 53.31
C LEU A 4 6.25 -32.76 52.36
N LYS A 5 6.25 -32.57 52.08
CA LYS A 5 6.09 -32.23 51.33
C LYS A 5 5.92 -31.82 50.41
N SER A 6 5.77 -31.70 50.07
CA SER A 6 5.54 -31.29 49.22
C SER A 6 5.42 -30.87 48.30
N VAL A 7 5.43 -30.71 47.99
CA VAL A 7 5.26 -30.30 47.10
C VAL A 7 5.11 -29.79 46.14
N LEU A 8 5.08 -29.56 45.88
CA LEU A 8 4.88 -29.05 45.01
C LEU A 8 4.82 -28.75 43.99
N MET A 9 4.76 -28.50 43.55
CA MET A 9 4.61 -28.22 42.66
C MET A 9 4.50 -27.63 41.77
N ALA A 10 4.38 -27.33 41.42
CA ALA A 10 4.30 -26.77 40.69
C ALA A 10 4.03 -26.52 39.63
N ALA A 11 3.83 -26.34 39.30
CA ALA A 11 3.47 -26.18 38.33
C ALA A 11 3.58 -25.50 37.34
N LEU A 12 3.78 -25.19 37.03
CA LEU A 12 3.82 -24.56 36.13
C LEU A 12 3.51 -24.36 35.10
N ILE A 13 3.22 -24.00 34.72
CA ILE A 13 2.83 -23.76 33.90
C ILE A 13 2.98 -23.29 32.90
N ALA A 14 2.99 -23.12 32.46
CA ALA A 14 3.23 -22.82 31.54
C ALA A 14 2.68 -22.26 30.64
N ALA A 15 2.41 -21.77 30.45
CA ALA A 15 1.87 -21.16 29.75
C ALA A 15 2.15 -20.94 28.52
N PRO A 16 1.80 -21.04 27.82
CA PRO A 16 1.92 -21.05 26.69
C PRO A 16 1.94 -20.07 25.93
N ALA A 17 2.05 -19.65 25.87
CA ALA A 17 2.27 -18.79 25.26
C ALA A 17 1.89 -18.58 24.08
N MET A 18 1.34 -18.50 23.66
CA MET A 18 0.89 -18.42 22.67
C MET A 18 1.15 -17.47 21.95
N THR A 19 1.54 -17.18 21.71
CA THR A 19 1.90 -16.41 21.04
C THR A 19 1.46 -16.19 19.92
N ILE A 20 0.96 -15.80 19.64
CA ILE A 20 0.46 -15.58 18.74
C ILE A 20 0.77 -14.73 17.88
N ALA A 21 0.67 -14.92 17.32
CA ALA A 21 0.86 -14.46 16.30
C ALA A 21 0.76 -13.21 16.08
N GLN A 22 1.34 -12.67 15.88
CA GLN A 22 1.29 -11.57 15.69
C GLN A 22 1.20 -11.26 14.38
N THR A 23 0.32 -11.56 13.73
CA THR A 23 0.11 -11.03 12.47
C THR A 23 0.04 -9.60 12.62
N PRO A 24 0.71 -8.88 11.85
CA PRO A 24 0.62 -7.44 11.90
C PRO A 24 -0.81 -7.06 11.71
N ALA A 25 -1.23 -6.14 12.43
CA ALA A 25 -2.57 -5.65 12.27
C ALA A 25 -2.76 -5.21 10.84
N PRO A 26 -3.88 -5.57 10.24
CA PRO A 26 -4.14 -5.12 8.88
C PRO A 26 -4.04 -3.61 8.73
N ALA A 27 -4.34 -2.89 9.79
CA ALA A 27 -4.26 -1.45 9.75
C ALA A 27 -2.84 -0.93 9.54
N ALA A 28 -1.84 -1.75 9.82
CA ALA A 28 -0.47 -1.33 9.64
C ALA A 28 -0.04 -1.38 8.18
N GLN A 29 -0.82 -2.03 7.32
CA GLN A 29 -0.48 -2.13 5.92
C GLN A 29 -1.33 -1.19 5.10
N LYS A 30 -0.71 -0.50 4.17
CA LYS A 30 -1.47 0.36 3.29
C LYS A 30 -2.27 -0.48 2.32
N PRO A 31 -3.51 -0.09 2.03
CA PRO A 31 -4.28 -0.78 1.00
C PRO A 31 -3.52 -0.84 -0.31
N ALA A 32 -3.73 -1.91 -1.04
CA ALA A 32 -2.98 -2.16 -2.27
C ALA A 32 -3.01 -1.00 -3.26
N LEU A 33 -4.18 -0.38 -3.45
CA LEU A 33 -4.28 0.74 -4.38
C LEU A 33 -3.51 1.95 -3.90
N VAL A 34 -3.53 2.22 -2.60
CA VAL A 34 -2.76 3.32 -2.04
C VAL A 34 -1.27 3.05 -2.18
N GLN A 35 -0.86 1.82 -1.96
CA GLN A 35 0.54 1.45 -2.13
C GLN A 35 0.99 1.64 -3.59
N ARG A 36 0.14 1.28 -4.54
CA ARG A 36 0.44 1.50 -5.94
C ARG A 36 0.61 2.99 -6.24
N GLN A 37 -0.23 3.84 -5.64
CA GLN A 37 -0.11 5.27 -5.84
C GLN A 37 1.21 5.80 -5.31
N PHE A 38 1.65 5.35 -4.15
CA PHE A 38 2.94 5.74 -3.63
C PHE A 38 4.07 5.31 -4.54
N ASN A 39 3.99 4.09 -5.04
CA ASN A 39 5.03 3.58 -5.94
C ASN A 39 5.08 4.37 -7.24
N GLN A 40 3.92 4.71 -7.78
CA GLN A 40 3.85 5.51 -9.00
C GLN A 40 4.41 6.91 -8.78
N GLN A 41 4.05 7.55 -7.67
CA GLN A 41 4.57 8.87 -7.36
C GLN A 41 6.09 8.83 -7.21
N ARG A 42 6.60 7.79 -6.57
CA ARG A 42 8.04 7.65 -6.41
C ARG A 42 8.74 7.50 -7.76
N ARG A 43 8.15 6.73 -8.66
CA ARG A 43 8.71 6.55 -9.99
C ARG A 43 8.74 7.85 -10.77
N ILE A 44 7.70 8.66 -10.65
CA ILE A 44 7.66 9.97 -11.30
C ILE A 44 8.76 10.86 -10.72
N ASN A 45 8.88 10.89 -9.40
CA ASN A 45 9.90 11.71 -8.76
C ASN A 45 11.30 11.27 -9.14
N GLN A 46 11.56 9.98 -9.16
CA GLN A 46 12.86 9.46 -9.56
C GLN A 46 13.17 9.78 -11.02
N GLY A 47 12.17 9.63 -11.88
CA GLY A 47 12.34 9.93 -13.29
C GLY A 47 12.70 11.40 -13.51
N PHE A 48 12.10 12.28 -12.75
CA PHE A 48 12.41 13.70 -12.85
C PHE A 48 13.82 13.99 -12.32
N ARG A 49 14.17 13.46 -11.17
CA ARG A 49 15.50 13.69 -10.60
C ARG A 49 16.61 13.10 -11.45
N ASN A 50 16.34 12.00 -12.12
CA ASN A 50 17.33 11.33 -12.94
C ASN A 50 17.40 11.89 -14.36
N GLY A 51 16.63 12.92 -14.66
CA GLY A 51 16.64 13.49 -16.01
C GLY A 51 15.89 12.67 -17.04
N GLN A 52 15.17 11.65 -16.63
CA GLN A 52 14.39 10.84 -17.55
C GLN A 52 13.08 11.49 -17.94
N LEU A 53 12.56 12.38 -17.11
CA LEU A 53 11.33 13.11 -17.36
C LEU A 53 11.66 14.60 -17.43
N ASN A 54 11.16 15.26 -18.46
CA ASN A 54 11.27 16.71 -18.49
C ASN A 54 10.07 17.31 -17.73
N PHE A 55 10.06 18.61 -17.62
CA PHE A 55 9.05 19.30 -16.82
C PHE A 55 7.63 19.03 -17.32
N HIS A 56 7.43 19.04 -18.63
CA HIS A 56 6.10 18.81 -19.20
C HIS A 56 5.63 17.37 -18.97
N GLN A 57 6.53 16.42 -19.12
CA GLN A 57 6.20 15.02 -18.88
C GLN A 57 5.80 14.79 -17.44
N ARG A 58 6.58 15.35 -16.52
CA ARG A 58 6.27 15.25 -15.11
C ARG A 58 4.92 15.85 -14.80
N ALA A 59 4.65 17.06 -15.31
CA ALA A 59 3.39 17.74 -15.04
C ALA A 59 2.20 16.92 -15.54
N ARG A 60 2.34 16.31 -16.70
CA ARG A 60 1.26 15.51 -17.28
C ARG A 60 1.00 14.26 -16.45
N LEU A 61 2.06 13.57 -16.04
CA LEU A 61 1.92 12.37 -15.22
C LEU A 61 1.34 12.70 -13.85
N GLU A 62 1.72 13.82 -13.27
CA GLU A 62 1.18 14.22 -11.99
C GLU A 62 -0.27 14.64 -12.06
N ARG A 63 -0.70 15.27 -13.15
CA ARG A 63 -2.11 15.58 -13.33
C ARG A 63 -2.94 14.31 -13.37
N GLN A 64 -2.47 13.32 -14.11
CA GLN A 64 -3.18 12.05 -14.17
C GLN A 64 -3.21 11.38 -12.80
N HIS A 65 -2.12 11.41 -12.09
CA HIS A 65 -2.03 10.81 -10.76
C HIS A 65 -2.99 11.49 -9.79
N ARG A 66 -3.07 12.81 -9.84
CA ARG A 66 -4.02 13.55 -8.99
C ARG A 66 -5.47 13.22 -9.35
N SER A 67 -5.74 13.07 -10.64
CA SER A 67 -7.09 12.72 -11.09
C SER A 67 -7.52 11.36 -10.52
N ILE A 68 -6.61 10.39 -10.53
CA ILE A 68 -6.92 9.07 -9.99
C ILE A 68 -7.15 9.15 -8.48
N ARG A 69 -6.32 9.91 -7.78
CA ARG A 69 -6.52 10.07 -6.33
C ARG A 69 -7.84 10.75 -6.01
N HIS A 70 -8.20 11.74 -6.80
CA HIS A 70 -9.47 12.43 -6.62
C HIS A 70 -10.63 11.47 -6.82
N GLN A 71 -10.58 10.69 -7.88
CA GLN A 71 -11.63 9.69 -8.15
C GLN A 71 -11.74 8.70 -7.00
N MET A 72 -10.63 8.25 -6.46
CA MET A 72 -10.65 7.33 -5.34
C MET A 72 -11.33 7.95 -4.13
N ARG A 73 -11.05 9.22 -3.83
CA ARG A 73 -11.70 9.90 -2.71
C ARG A 73 -13.21 10.01 -2.92
N VAL A 74 -13.62 10.33 -4.15
CA VAL A 74 -15.05 10.44 -4.46
C VAL A 74 -15.74 9.09 -4.31
N MET A 75 -15.11 8.04 -4.81
CA MET A 75 -15.67 6.70 -4.68
C MET A 75 -15.83 6.29 -3.23
N ARG A 76 -14.82 6.56 -2.40
CA ARG A 76 -14.92 6.25 -0.98
C ARG A 76 -16.02 7.05 -0.29
N ALA A 77 -16.15 8.32 -0.67
CA ALA A 77 -17.18 9.16 -0.07
C ALA A 77 -18.57 8.64 -0.39
N ARG A 78 -18.74 8.03 -1.55
CA ARG A 78 -20.03 7.48 -1.94
C ARG A 78 -20.37 6.18 -1.26
N HIS A 79 -19.36 5.47 -0.78
CA HIS A 79 -19.53 4.13 -0.25
C HIS A 79 -19.03 4.00 1.19
N ASN A 80 -19.26 5.01 1.99
CA ASN A 80 -18.94 4.99 3.42
C ASN A 80 -17.46 4.69 3.71
N GLY A 81 -16.58 5.27 2.92
CA GLY A 81 -15.16 5.12 3.13
C GLY A 81 -14.55 3.87 2.51
N ARG A 82 -15.35 3.09 1.80
CA ARG A 82 -14.86 1.86 1.19
C ARG A 82 -14.92 1.92 -0.32
N LEU A 83 -14.11 1.09 -0.95
CA LEU A 83 -14.15 0.94 -2.39
C LEU A 83 -14.90 -0.35 -2.71
N THR A 84 -15.87 -0.26 -3.61
CA THR A 84 -16.57 -1.45 -4.08
C THR A 84 -15.67 -2.24 -5.02
N PRO A 85 -15.99 -3.52 -5.30
CA PRO A 85 -15.22 -4.25 -6.31
C PRO A 85 -15.22 -3.56 -7.66
N SER A 86 -16.33 -2.94 -8.06
CA SER A 86 -16.38 -2.19 -9.30
C SER A 86 -15.44 -0.98 -9.27
N ASP A 87 -15.43 -0.25 -8.17
CA ASP A 87 -14.51 0.88 -7.99
C ASP A 87 -13.07 0.42 -8.15
N ARG A 88 -12.73 -0.71 -7.54
CA ARG A 88 -11.36 -1.20 -7.60
C ARG A 88 -10.96 -1.59 -9.02
N ARG A 89 -11.87 -2.17 -9.77
CA ARG A 89 -11.58 -2.50 -11.17
C ARG A 89 -11.28 -1.26 -11.98
N ILE A 90 -12.10 -0.24 -11.80
CA ILE A 90 -11.91 1.02 -12.52
C ILE A 90 -10.56 1.65 -12.15
N LEU A 91 -10.29 1.73 -10.86
CA LEU A 91 -9.04 2.35 -10.39
C LEU A 91 -7.83 1.54 -10.81
N ASN A 92 -7.91 0.22 -10.76
CA ASN A 92 -6.81 -0.62 -11.21
C ASN A 92 -6.53 -0.44 -12.69
N HIS A 93 -7.56 -0.33 -13.49
CA HIS A 93 -7.40 -0.07 -14.92
C HIS A 93 -6.70 1.27 -15.14
N ARG A 94 -7.17 2.32 -14.47
CA ARG A 94 -6.56 3.64 -14.60
C ARG A 94 -5.10 3.64 -14.14
N MET A 95 -4.81 2.91 -13.06
CA MET A 95 -3.44 2.80 -12.57
C MET A 95 -2.55 2.00 -13.50
N ASN A 96 -3.12 1.00 -14.17
CA ASN A 96 -2.36 0.25 -15.17
C ASN A 96 -1.98 1.16 -16.34
N VAL A 97 -2.92 1.99 -16.79
CA VAL A 97 -2.63 2.94 -17.85
C VAL A 97 -1.57 3.95 -17.39
N ALA A 98 -1.73 4.47 -16.18
CA ALA A 98 -0.76 5.43 -15.63
C ALA A 98 0.63 4.81 -15.51
N SER A 99 0.69 3.57 -15.07
CA SER A 99 1.97 2.88 -14.92
C SER A 99 2.69 2.73 -16.26
N ARG A 100 1.93 2.39 -17.31
CA ARG A 100 2.52 2.28 -18.64
C ARG A 100 3.01 3.64 -19.15
N ARG A 101 2.26 4.70 -18.86
CA ARG A 101 2.67 6.04 -19.27
C ARG A 101 3.95 6.49 -18.56
N ILE A 102 4.06 6.19 -17.27
CA ILE A 102 5.29 6.49 -16.53
C ILE A 102 6.46 5.73 -17.16
N TYR A 103 6.26 4.46 -17.44
CA TYR A 103 7.31 3.65 -18.03
C TYR A 103 7.76 4.22 -19.38
N ARG A 104 6.82 4.50 -20.25
CA ARG A 104 7.15 5.04 -21.57
C ARG A 104 7.85 6.38 -21.48
N ALA A 105 7.36 7.26 -20.62
CA ALA A 105 7.94 8.58 -20.49
C ALA A 105 9.38 8.50 -20.00
N ARG A 106 9.67 7.55 -19.09
CA ARG A 106 11.01 7.41 -18.56
C ARG A 106 11.98 6.74 -19.54
N HIS A 107 11.45 5.93 -20.45
CA HIS A 107 12.30 5.15 -21.35
C HIS A 107 12.34 5.68 -22.77
N ASN A 108 11.40 6.52 -23.15
CA ASN A 108 11.42 7.11 -24.45
C ASN A 108 12.14 8.40 -24.41
N ARG A 109 13.40 8.33 -24.64
CA ARG A 109 14.11 9.52 -24.61
C ARG A 109 14.10 10.19 -25.88
N ILE A 110 13.17 10.11 -26.57
CA ILE A 110 13.21 10.73 -27.75
C ILE A 110 12.74 12.00 -27.62
N GLY A 111 13.46 12.71 -27.65
CA GLY A 111 13.27 14.04 -27.73
C GLY A 111 12.22 14.76 -27.47
#